data_0018e07eeafbee47ab1bdf1c84d66231
#
_entry.id   0018e07eeafbee47ab1bdf1c84d66231
#
_cell.length_a   1.000
_cell.length_b   1.000
_cell.length_c   1.000
_cell.angle_alpha   90.00
_cell.angle_beta   90.00
_cell.angle_gamma   90.00
#
_symmetry.space_group_name_H-M   'P 1'
#
loop_
_entity.id
_entity.type
_entity.pdbx_description
1 polymer ?
#
loop_
_entity_poly.entity_id
_entity_poly.type
_entity_poly.pdbx_seq_one_letter_code
_entity_poly.pdbx_strand_id
1 'polypeptide(L)'
;RNLQDSGASQPDLFAFKINYNTLDNNQTDVKKLYNGNIAETRWRTDFDNLTRSYGYTYDALNRLTNAQYVRPSSPSNPNPADVVNTFNEKLSYDKNGNIQTLIRNGGMESQTQAPLLDNLVYQYDTTIKNKLIKVTDATANTEGFKDGADTTEEYGYDPNGNMTRDDNKNIQSIVYNHLNLPTKIVFQNGGDFPSISYLYTATGKKVA
;
A
#
# COMPACT_ATOMS: atom_id res chain seq x y z
N ARG A 1 -8.75 14.14 21.83
CA ARG A 1 -7.58 14.41 22.70
C ARG A 1 -6.47 15.05 21.89
N ASN A 2 -5.71 15.94 22.50
CA ASN A 2 -4.69 16.72 21.81
C ASN A 2 -3.41 15.89 21.68
N LEU A 3 -2.81 15.80 20.47
CA LEU A 3 -1.49 15.17 20.27
C LEU A 3 -0.37 15.81 21.12
N GLN A 4 -0.63 16.96 21.72
CA GLN A 4 0.31 17.72 22.55
C GLN A 4 0.07 17.59 24.05
N ASP A 5 -0.82 16.71 24.52
CA ASP A 5 -1.16 16.60 25.94
C ASP A 5 -0.02 15.90 26.73
N SER A 6 1.02 16.71 26.98
CA SER A 6 2.16 16.34 27.83
C SER A 6 1.90 16.61 29.32
N GLY A 7 0.67 17.04 29.68
CA GLY A 7 0.32 17.50 31.03
C GLY A 7 -0.57 16.55 31.84
N ALA A 8 -0.98 15.43 31.28
CA ALA A 8 -1.73 14.42 32.02
C ALA A 8 -0.79 13.59 32.93
N SER A 9 -1.25 13.24 34.10
CA SER A 9 -0.52 12.38 35.05
C SER A 9 -0.22 10.96 34.51
N GLN A 10 -0.75 10.62 33.35
CA GLN A 10 -0.41 9.44 32.52
C GLN A 10 -0.48 9.83 31.04
N PRO A 11 0.63 9.80 30.29
CA PRO A 11 0.61 10.06 28.85
C PRO A 11 -0.18 8.99 28.12
N ASP A 12 -0.91 9.38 27.04
CA ASP A 12 -1.57 8.43 26.16
C ASP A 12 -0.49 7.57 25.47
N LEU A 13 -0.59 6.24 25.57
CA LEU A 13 0.33 5.30 24.90
C LEU A 13 0.35 5.49 23.39
N PHE A 14 -0.78 5.93 22.82
CA PHE A 14 -0.94 6.23 21.41
C PHE A 14 -1.93 7.39 21.23
N ALA A 15 -1.56 8.35 20.38
CA ALA A 15 -2.41 9.45 19.96
C ALA A 15 -2.46 9.51 18.43
N PHE A 16 -3.64 9.80 17.88
CA PHE A 16 -3.89 9.85 16.43
C PHE A 16 -4.78 11.03 16.07
N LYS A 17 -4.49 11.69 14.94
CA LYS A 17 -5.23 12.82 14.41
C LYS A 17 -5.38 12.72 12.90
N ILE A 18 -6.56 13.03 12.37
CA ILE A 18 -6.83 13.15 10.94
C ILE A 18 -7.16 14.61 10.63
N ASN A 19 -6.51 15.16 9.64
CA ASN A 19 -6.74 16.52 9.15
C ASN A 19 -7.28 16.47 7.72
N TYR A 20 -8.32 17.26 7.46
CA TYR A 20 -8.94 17.42 6.15
C TYR A 20 -8.65 18.83 5.59
N ASN A 21 -9.18 19.85 6.23
CA ASN A 21 -9.10 21.25 5.84
C ASN A 21 -8.13 22.08 6.70
N THR A 22 -7.35 21.42 7.52
CA THR A 22 -6.26 21.96 8.31
C THR A 22 -4.98 21.17 8.03
N LEU A 23 -3.82 21.79 8.23
CA LEU A 23 -2.52 21.12 8.15
C LEU A 23 -1.72 21.58 9.37
N ASP A 24 -1.10 20.64 10.06
CA ASP A 24 -0.19 20.93 11.17
C ASP A 24 1.27 20.91 10.71
N ASN A 25 1.57 20.25 9.59
CA ASN A 25 2.88 20.26 8.94
C ASN A 25 2.83 21.03 7.63
N ASN A 26 3.87 21.82 7.37
CA ASN A 26 4.03 22.57 6.12
C ASN A 26 4.78 21.72 5.08
N GLN A 27 4.20 20.59 4.68
CA GLN A 27 4.73 19.80 3.57
C GLN A 27 4.44 20.54 2.25
N THR A 28 5.42 20.63 1.36
CA THR A 28 5.40 21.54 0.20
C THR A 28 4.23 21.30 -0.75
N ASP A 29 3.82 20.05 -0.95
CA ASP A 29 2.81 19.68 -1.94
C ASP A 29 1.44 19.34 -1.34
N VAL A 30 1.35 19.28 -0.01
CA VAL A 30 0.11 18.94 0.69
C VAL A 30 -0.77 20.17 0.86
N LYS A 31 -2.03 20.07 0.50
CA LYS A 31 -3.00 21.17 0.54
C LYS A 31 -4.18 20.82 1.45
N LYS A 32 -4.78 21.86 2.04
CA LYS A 32 -6.06 21.72 2.75
C LYS A 32 -7.13 21.25 1.76
N LEU A 33 -7.92 20.25 2.15
CA LEU A 33 -8.95 19.64 1.31
C LEU A 33 -10.33 19.86 1.92
N TYR A 34 -11.32 20.10 1.06
CA TYR A 34 -12.71 20.43 1.45
C TYR A 34 -13.71 19.48 0.83
N ASN A 35 -13.23 18.42 0.16
CA ASN A 35 -14.02 17.43 -0.57
C ASN A 35 -14.20 16.11 0.20
N GLY A 36 -13.77 16.05 1.47
CA GLY A 36 -13.81 14.85 2.30
C GLY A 36 -12.57 13.95 2.20
N ASN A 37 -11.62 14.26 1.32
CA ASN A 37 -10.34 13.54 1.29
C ASN A 37 -9.47 13.94 2.49
N ILE A 38 -8.72 12.99 3.01
CA ILE A 38 -7.77 13.21 4.11
C ILE A 38 -6.54 13.95 3.54
N ALA A 39 -6.24 15.12 4.10
CA ALA A 39 -5.04 15.89 3.71
C ALA A 39 -3.80 15.41 4.47
N GLU A 40 -3.96 15.09 5.75
CA GLU A 40 -2.87 14.70 6.62
C GLU A 40 -3.36 13.73 7.70
N THR A 41 -2.56 12.72 8.00
CA THR A 41 -2.70 11.92 9.23
C THR A 41 -1.48 12.10 10.11
N ARG A 42 -1.69 12.13 11.42
CA ARG A 42 -0.61 12.27 12.40
C ARG A 42 -0.80 11.26 13.52
N TRP A 43 0.32 10.74 14.03
CA TRP A 43 0.29 9.87 15.19
C TRP A 43 1.56 10.02 16.03
N ARG A 44 1.45 9.65 17.28
CA ARG A 44 2.53 9.61 18.26
C ARG A 44 2.36 8.39 19.14
N THR A 45 3.46 7.76 19.48
CA THR A 45 3.54 6.71 20.51
C THR A 45 4.30 7.24 21.71
N ASP A 46 4.07 6.66 22.89
CA ASP A 46 4.80 7.00 24.10
C ASP A 46 6.28 6.53 24.07
N PHE A 47 6.61 5.63 23.16
CA PHE A 47 7.97 5.07 23.07
C PHE A 47 9.06 6.11 22.83
N ASP A 48 8.84 7.07 21.92
CA ASP A 48 9.82 8.10 21.58
C ASP A 48 9.23 9.52 21.55
N ASN A 49 7.92 9.64 21.75
CA ASN A 49 7.17 10.89 21.70
C ASN A 49 7.31 11.69 20.39
N LEU A 50 7.77 11.06 19.31
CA LEU A 50 7.87 11.70 18.00
C LEU A 50 6.52 11.69 17.30
N THR A 51 6.08 12.86 16.82
CA THR A 51 4.86 12.97 16.03
C THR A 51 5.17 12.71 14.56
N ARG A 52 4.83 11.54 14.10
CA ARG A 52 4.91 11.13 12.70
C ARG A 52 3.70 11.62 11.94
N SER A 53 3.85 11.84 10.65
CA SER A 53 2.71 12.18 9.78
C SER A 53 2.87 11.66 8.35
N TYR A 54 1.71 11.47 7.72
CA TYR A 54 1.59 11.39 6.27
C TYR A 54 0.83 12.60 5.75
N GLY A 55 1.36 13.21 4.70
CA GLY A 55 0.63 14.16 3.87
C GLY A 55 0.23 13.50 2.55
N TYR A 56 -0.99 13.78 2.09
CA TYR A 56 -1.58 13.13 0.93
C TYR A 56 -1.87 14.12 -0.18
N THR A 57 -1.63 13.71 -1.42
CA THR A 57 -2.09 14.44 -2.61
C THR A 57 -2.93 13.54 -3.49
N TYR A 58 -3.86 14.16 -4.20
CA TYR A 58 -4.84 13.47 -5.03
C TYR A 58 -4.91 14.11 -6.42
N ASP A 59 -5.34 13.33 -7.38
CA ASP A 59 -5.66 13.84 -8.72
C ASP A 59 -7.06 14.47 -8.77
N ALA A 60 -7.45 14.94 -9.95
CA ALA A 60 -8.76 15.57 -10.17
C ALA A 60 -9.95 14.62 -9.99
N LEU A 61 -9.73 13.31 -9.98
CA LEU A 61 -10.73 12.27 -9.72
C LEU A 61 -10.70 11.77 -8.27
N ASN A 62 -10.02 12.49 -7.38
CA ASN A 62 -9.87 12.14 -5.95
C ASN A 62 -9.14 10.80 -5.70
N ARG A 63 -8.26 10.39 -6.60
CA ARG A 63 -7.42 9.20 -6.42
C ARG A 63 -6.08 9.61 -5.82
N LEU A 64 -5.59 8.83 -4.86
CA LEU A 64 -4.31 9.09 -4.18
C LEU A 64 -3.15 9.03 -5.17
N THR A 65 -2.38 10.10 -5.30
CA THR A 65 -1.20 10.16 -6.18
C THR A 65 0.11 10.17 -5.41
N ASN A 66 0.10 10.65 -4.17
CA ASN A 66 1.29 10.67 -3.33
C ASN A 66 0.92 10.60 -1.86
N ALA A 67 1.64 9.78 -1.11
CA ALA A 67 1.66 9.76 0.34
C ALA A 67 3.08 10.03 0.80
N GLN A 68 3.31 11.19 1.42
CA GLN A 68 4.62 11.62 1.87
C GLN A 68 4.75 11.45 3.38
N TYR A 69 5.66 10.60 3.79
CA TYR A 69 5.98 10.37 5.19
C TYR A 69 6.92 11.45 5.74
N VAL A 70 6.64 11.91 6.95
CA VAL A 70 7.47 12.87 7.68
C VAL A 70 7.63 12.43 9.14
N ARG A 71 8.86 12.49 9.61
CA ARG A 71 9.22 12.28 11.00
C ARG A 71 10.17 13.39 11.45
N PRO A 72 9.89 14.12 12.54
CA PRO A 72 10.83 15.11 13.08
C PRO A 72 12.01 14.39 13.75
N SER A 73 13.18 15.04 13.78
CA SER A 73 14.38 14.54 14.47
C SER A 73 14.25 14.59 16.00
N SER A 74 13.39 15.48 16.51
CA SER A 74 13.18 15.69 17.93
C SER A 74 11.74 16.07 18.24
N PRO A 75 11.17 15.65 19.40
CA PRO A 75 9.83 16.07 19.83
C PRO A 75 9.68 17.60 19.98
N SER A 76 10.76 18.30 20.28
CA SER A 76 10.79 19.76 20.46
C SER A 76 11.07 20.55 19.17
N ASN A 77 11.45 19.88 18.09
CA ASN A 77 11.71 20.52 16.79
C ASN A 77 10.96 19.77 15.68
N PRO A 78 9.69 20.04 15.45
CA PRO A 78 8.88 19.41 14.40
C PRO A 78 9.17 19.99 13.00
N ASN A 79 10.43 20.30 12.67
CA ASN A 79 10.79 20.92 11.41
C ASN A 79 10.61 19.91 10.24
N PRO A 80 9.89 20.27 9.17
CA PRO A 80 9.75 19.44 7.98
C PRO A 80 11.06 19.16 7.20
N ALA A 81 12.17 19.83 7.54
CA ALA A 81 13.48 19.54 6.97
C ALA A 81 14.02 18.12 7.35
N ASP A 82 13.39 17.47 8.31
CA ASP A 82 13.75 16.11 8.73
C ASP A 82 13.02 15.01 7.93
N VAL A 83 12.56 15.33 6.71
CA VAL A 83 11.95 14.37 5.79
C VAL A 83 13.00 13.35 5.35
N VAL A 84 12.86 12.14 5.81
CA VAL A 84 13.77 11.02 5.46
C VAL A 84 13.37 10.29 4.18
N ASN A 85 12.27 10.66 3.53
CA ASN A 85 11.69 10.00 2.35
C ASN A 85 11.44 8.49 2.49
N THR A 86 11.59 7.95 3.71
CA THR A 86 11.18 6.58 4.01
C THR A 86 9.67 6.46 3.95
N PHE A 87 9.19 5.30 3.54
CA PHE A 87 7.75 5.00 3.47
C PHE A 87 6.92 5.91 2.56
N ASN A 88 7.54 6.65 1.67
CA ASN A 88 6.82 7.42 0.65
C ASN A 88 6.23 6.49 -0.39
N GLU A 89 5.03 6.84 -0.87
CA GLU A 89 4.36 6.13 -1.96
C GLU A 89 3.90 7.12 -3.03
N LYS A 90 4.10 6.77 -4.32
CA LYS A 90 3.59 7.52 -5.46
C LYS A 90 2.86 6.60 -6.40
N LEU A 91 1.70 7.03 -6.88
CA LEU A 91 0.86 6.27 -7.78
C LEU A 91 0.48 7.10 -9.01
N SER A 92 0.34 6.43 -10.13
CA SER A 92 -0.31 6.99 -11.32
C SER A 92 -1.39 6.05 -11.83
N TYR A 93 -2.34 6.62 -12.57
CA TYR A 93 -3.54 5.90 -13.01
C TYR A 93 -3.84 6.19 -14.47
N ASP A 94 -4.48 5.24 -15.12
CA ASP A 94 -5.12 5.47 -16.42
C ASP A 94 -6.51 6.12 -16.26
N LYS A 95 -7.18 6.35 -17.39
CA LYS A 95 -8.53 6.94 -17.43
C LYS A 95 -9.61 6.04 -16.83
N ASN A 96 -9.38 4.73 -16.79
CA ASN A 96 -10.32 3.76 -16.20
C ASN A 96 -10.15 3.61 -14.69
N GLY A 97 -9.08 4.18 -14.10
CA GLY A 97 -8.74 4.05 -12.69
C GLY A 97 -7.77 2.91 -12.38
N ASN A 98 -7.25 2.23 -13.39
CA ASN A 98 -6.21 1.23 -13.17
C ASN A 98 -4.90 1.90 -12.77
N ILE A 99 -4.20 1.32 -11.80
CA ILE A 99 -2.86 1.77 -11.41
C ILE A 99 -1.89 1.49 -12.56
N GLN A 100 -1.19 2.51 -13.05
CA GLN A 100 -0.15 2.36 -14.08
C GLN A 100 1.23 2.19 -13.47
N THR A 101 1.54 2.98 -12.43
CA THR A 101 2.82 2.89 -11.74
C THR A 101 2.62 2.99 -10.23
N LEU A 102 3.46 2.30 -9.49
CA LEU A 102 3.60 2.45 -8.05
C LEU A 102 5.09 2.52 -7.70
N ILE A 103 5.49 3.60 -7.04
CA ILE A 103 6.84 3.77 -6.48
C ILE A 103 6.71 3.77 -4.96
N ARG A 104 7.49 2.92 -4.29
CA ARG A 104 7.45 2.82 -2.83
C ARG A 104 8.86 2.81 -2.25
N ASN A 105 9.08 3.68 -1.28
CA ASN A 105 10.31 3.71 -0.49
C ASN A 105 10.12 2.94 0.82
N GLY A 106 11.21 2.39 1.33
CA GLY A 106 11.24 1.69 2.62
C GLY A 106 12.43 2.13 3.46
N GLY A 107 12.91 1.23 4.30
CA GLY A 107 14.06 1.44 5.18
C GLY A 107 13.68 1.80 6.61
N MET A 108 14.67 2.22 7.39
CA MET A 108 14.49 2.64 8.77
C MET A 108 14.37 4.16 8.85
N GLU A 109 13.56 4.66 9.76
CA GLU A 109 13.38 6.11 10.01
C GLU A 109 14.68 6.86 10.34
N SER A 110 15.69 6.16 10.79
CA SER A 110 17.01 6.74 11.11
C SER A 110 17.95 6.87 9.91
N GLN A 111 17.57 6.36 8.73
CA GLN A 111 18.42 6.42 7.54
C GLN A 111 18.34 7.79 6.88
N THR A 112 19.48 8.26 6.37
CA THR A 112 19.58 9.53 5.63
C THR A 112 19.06 9.41 4.20
N GLN A 113 19.00 8.20 3.67
CA GLN A 113 18.43 7.88 2.35
C GLN A 113 17.50 6.69 2.45
N ALA A 114 16.30 6.86 1.90
CA ALA A 114 15.31 5.80 1.83
C ALA A 114 15.60 4.87 0.64
N PRO A 115 15.80 3.57 0.84
CA PRO A 115 15.92 2.63 -0.26
C PRO A 115 14.62 2.59 -1.06
N LEU A 116 14.75 2.49 -2.37
CA LEU A 116 13.64 2.22 -3.24
C LEU A 116 13.29 0.72 -3.11
N LEU A 117 12.10 0.43 -2.61
CA LEU A 117 11.60 -0.95 -2.48
C LEU A 117 10.99 -1.43 -3.78
N ASP A 118 10.10 -0.61 -4.36
CA ASP A 118 9.37 -0.95 -5.56
C ASP A 118 9.36 0.21 -6.55
N ASN A 119 9.49 -0.11 -7.82
CA ASN A 119 9.22 0.77 -8.95
C ASN A 119 8.43 -0.02 -9.98
N LEU A 120 7.14 -0.20 -9.67
CA LEU A 120 6.26 -1.10 -10.40
C LEU A 120 5.62 -0.41 -11.60
N VAL A 121 5.55 -1.16 -12.70
CA VAL A 121 4.77 -0.81 -13.88
C VAL A 121 3.73 -1.90 -14.12
N TYR A 122 2.46 -1.50 -14.20
CA TYR A 122 1.32 -2.39 -14.40
C TYR A 122 0.91 -2.39 -15.86
N GLN A 123 0.79 -3.57 -16.45
CA GLN A 123 0.37 -3.75 -17.84
C GLN A 123 -0.99 -4.44 -17.89
N TYR A 124 -1.88 -3.87 -18.70
CA TYR A 124 -3.24 -4.35 -18.87
C TYR A 124 -3.48 -4.87 -20.29
N ASP A 125 -4.42 -5.79 -20.42
CA ASP A 125 -4.85 -6.35 -21.70
C ASP A 125 -5.32 -5.24 -22.65
N THR A 126 -4.93 -5.35 -23.91
CA THR A 126 -5.25 -4.32 -24.93
C THR A 126 -6.72 -4.31 -25.33
N THR A 127 -7.43 -5.42 -25.14
CA THR A 127 -8.85 -5.61 -25.48
C THR A 127 -9.72 -5.44 -24.23
N ILE A 128 -9.37 -6.14 -23.14
CA ILE A 128 -10.09 -6.08 -21.85
C ILE A 128 -9.32 -5.13 -20.93
N LYS A 129 -9.51 -3.83 -21.11
CA LYS A 129 -8.70 -2.73 -20.55
C LYS A 129 -8.44 -2.76 -19.03
N ASN A 130 -9.28 -3.44 -18.27
CA ASN A 130 -9.12 -3.54 -16.81
C ASN A 130 -8.52 -4.89 -16.35
N LYS A 131 -8.16 -5.76 -17.30
CA LYS A 131 -7.53 -7.04 -17.02
C LYS A 131 -6.02 -6.85 -16.87
N LEU A 132 -5.49 -6.96 -15.65
CA LEU A 132 -4.05 -6.91 -15.39
C LEU A 132 -3.39 -8.17 -15.96
N ILE A 133 -2.35 -8.01 -16.76
CA ILE A 133 -1.63 -9.15 -17.38
C ILE A 133 -0.20 -9.30 -16.86
N LYS A 134 0.43 -8.19 -16.45
CA LYS A 134 1.82 -8.20 -15.99
C LYS A 134 2.10 -7.07 -15.00
N VAL A 135 3.01 -7.30 -14.06
CA VAL A 135 3.62 -6.27 -13.21
C VAL A 135 5.13 -6.45 -13.26
N THR A 136 5.85 -5.41 -13.65
CA THR A 136 7.31 -5.42 -13.64
C THR A 136 7.83 -4.51 -12.54
N ASP A 137 8.90 -4.94 -11.86
CA ASP A 137 9.63 -4.13 -10.90
C ASP A 137 11.01 -3.75 -11.47
N ALA A 138 11.28 -2.44 -11.60
CA ALA A 138 12.57 -1.95 -12.06
C ALA A 138 13.65 -1.96 -10.95
N THR A 139 13.31 -2.39 -9.73
CA THR A 139 14.27 -2.54 -8.63
C THR A 139 14.80 -3.96 -8.54
N ALA A 140 15.98 -4.11 -7.95
CA ALA A 140 16.51 -5.41 -7.56
C ALA A 140 16.30 -5.68 -6.05
N ASN A 141 15.35 -4.99 -5.40
CA ASN A 141 15.15 -5.06 -3.97
C ASN A 141 14.34 -6.30 -3.60
N THR A 142 14.90 -7.17 -2.77
CA THR A 142 14.26 -8.43 -2.37
C THR A 142 13.20 -8.27 -1.27
N GLU A 143 13.11 -7.09 -0.65
CA GLU A 143 12.11 -6.78 0.39
C GLU A 143 10.80 -6.23 -0.19
N GLY A 144 10.82 -5.82 -1.48
CA GLY A 144 9.67 -5.32 -2.22
C GLY A 144 8.87 -6.41 -2.94
N PHE A 145 8.25 -6.02 -4.04
CA PHE A 145 7.57 -6.93 -4.95
C PHE A 145 8.56 -7.94 -5.53
N LYS A 146 8.17 -9.19 -5.53
CA LYS A 146 8.97 -10.26 -6.13
C LYS A 146 8.53 -10.47 -7.56
N ASP A 147 9.24 -9.85 -8.49
CA ASP A 147 9.08 -10.06 -9.92
C ASP A 147 9.77 -11.40 -10.29
N GLY A 148 9.05 -12.50 -10.03
CA GLY A 148 9.57 -13.87 -10.17
C GLY A 148 9.36 -14.47 -11.55
N ALA A 149 8.54 -13.86 -12.39
CA ALA A 149 8.15 -14.38 -13.68
C ALA A 149 8.36 -13.31 -14.77
N ASP A 150 9.22 -13.60 -15.74
CA ASP A 150 9.39 -12.73 -16.92
C ASP A 150 8.65 -13.33 -18.13
N THR A 151 7.34 -13.46 -18.00
CA THR A 151 6.44 -13.92 -19.07
C THR A 151 5.61 -12.76 -19.61
N THR A 152 4.98 -12.96 -20.79
CA THR A 152 4.12 -11.94 -21.39
C THR A 152 2.83 -11.72 -20.61
N GLU A 153 2.31 -12.78 -20.01
CA GLU A 153 1.12 -12.77 -19.15
C GLU A 153 1.42 -13.57 -17.88
N GLU A 154 1.51 -12.88 -16.76
CA GLU A 154 1.82 -13.46 -15.43
C GLU A 154 0.57 -13.88 -14.67
N TYR A 155 -0.60 -13.34 -15.08
CA TYR A 155 -1.87 -13.57 -14.41
C TYR A 155 -2.87 -14.25 -15.35
N GLY A 156 -3.54 -15.29 -14.84
CA GLY A 156 -4.65 -15.95 -15.54
C GLY A 156 -5.99 -15.65 -14.86
N TYR A 157 -7.08 -15.66 -15.63
CA TYR A 157 -8.42 -15.38 -15.14
C TYR A 157 -9.44 -16.33 -15.72
N ASP A 158 -10.51 -16.60 -14.99
CA ASP A 158 -11.70 -17.30 -15.49
C ASP A 158 -12.65 -16.32 -16.22
N PRO A 159 -13.72 -16.83 -16.86
CA PRO A 159 -14.71 -15.97 -17.54
C PRO A 159 -15.45 -14.99 -16.62
N ASN A 160 -15.46 -15.22 -15.31
CA ASN A 160 -16.06 -14.34 -14.31
C ASN A 160 -15.11 -13.22 -13.87
N GLY A 161 -13.83 -13.26 -14.31
CA GLY A 161 -12.79 -12.32 -13.92
C GLY A 161 -12.06 -12.69 -12.61
N ASN A 162 -12.28 -13.89 -12.07
CA ASN A 162 -11.52 -14.37 -10.92
C ASN A 162 -10.12 -14.78 -11.36
N MET A 163 -9.09 -14.40 -10.61
CA MET A 163 -7.71 -14.79 -10.89
C MET A 163 -7.52 -16.30 -10.69
N THR A 164 -7.03 -16.99 -11.71
CA THR A 164 -6.79 -18.45 -11.68
C THR A 164 -5.32 -18.82 -11.63
N ARG A 165 -4.41 -17.88 -11.95
CA ARG A 165 -2.95 -18.08 -11.93
C ARG A 165 -2.24 -16.80 -11.53
N ASP A 166 -1.13 -16.92 -10.79
CA ASP A 166 -0.20 -15.83 -10.45
C ASP A 166 1.22 -16.40 -10.47
N ASP A 167 1.95 -16.12 -11.53
CA ASP A 167 3.29 -16.69 -11.75
C ASP A 167 4.31 -16.08 -10.79
N ASN A 168 4.15 -14.81 -10.40
CA ASN A 168 5.03 -14.13 -9.43
C ASN A 168 4.95 -14.74 -8.03
N LYS A 169 3.82 -15.35 -7.68
CA LYS A 169 3.62 -16.08 -6.42
C LYS A 169 3.71 -17.59 -6.56
N ASN A 170 4.14 -18.08 -7.72
CA ASN A 170 4.17 -19.52 -8.04
C ASN A 170 2.78 -20.19 -7.86
N ILE A 171 1.69 -19.45 -8.08
CA ILE A 171 0.34 -20.01 -8.02
C ILE A 171 -0.01 -20.59 -9.39
N GLN A 172 -0.05 -21.91 -9.47
CA GLN A 172 -0.38 -22.66 -10.67
C GLN A 172 -1.87 -22.61 -10.99
N SER A 173 -2.71 -22.74 -9.96
CA SER A 173 -4.16 -22.68 -10.16
C SER A 173 -4.91 -22.24 -8.90
N ILE A 174 -6.01 -21.51 -9.11
CA ILE A 174 -7.00 -21.19 -8.09
C ILE A 174 -8.36 -21.70 -8.57
N VAL A 175 -9.01 -22.54 -7.72
CA VAL A 175 -10.34 -23.09 -7.99
C VAL A 175 -11.37 -22.33 -7.15
N TYR A 176 -12.47 -21.94 -7.77
CA TYR A 176 -13.55 -21.19 -7.13
C TYR A 176 -14.83 -22.02 -7.02
N ASN A 177 -15.68 -21.73 -6.03
CA ASN A 177 -17.03 -22.24 -5.95
C ASN A 177 -18.03 -21.34 -6.71
N HIS A 178 -19.30 -21.70 -6.70
CA HIS A 178 -20.38 -20.93 -7.34
C HIS A 178 -20.63 -19.54 -6.75
N LEU A 179 -20.04 -19.21 -5.59
CA LEU A 179 -20.07 -17.88 -4.98
C LEU A 179 -18.82 -17.06 -5.34
N ASN A 180 -17.98 -17.52 -6.27
CA ASN A 180 -16.68 -16.91 -6.60
C ASN A 180 -15.72 -16.81 -5.41
N LEU A 181 -15.82 -17.78 -4.47
CA LEU A 181 -14.89 -17.88 -3.34
C LEU A 181 -13.83 -18.95 -3.64
N PRO A 182 -12.52 -18.68 -3.44
CA PRO A 182 -11.46 -19.66 -3.71
C PRO A 182 -11.56 -20.84 -2.77
N THR A 183 -11.72 -22.04 -3.31
CA THR A 183 -11.78 -23.29 -2.54
C THR A 183 -10.47 -24.03 -2.48
N LYS A 184 -9.60 -23.85 -3.47
CA LYS A 184 -8.27 -24.45 -3.52
C LYS A 184 -7.29 -23.56 -4.25
N ILE A 185 -6.09 -23.41 -3.69
CA ILE A 185 -4.94 -22.76 -4.33
C ILE A 185 -3.84 -23.82 -4.44
N VAL A 186 -3.28 -24.00 -5.64
CA VAL A 186 -2.18 -24.95 -5.91
C VAL A 186 -0.94 -24.15 -6.31
N PHE A 187 0.19 -24.48 -5.67
CA PHE A 187 1.48 -23.86 -5.97
C PHE A 187 2.33 -24.73 -6.88
N GLN A 188 3.10 -24.10 -7.78
CA GLN A 188 3.94 -24.78 -8.77
C GLN A 188 5.07 -25.55 -8.10
N ASN A 189 5.70 -25.12 -7.13
CA ASN A 189 6.84 -25.77 -6.45
C ASN A 189 6.59 -25.77 -4.93
N GLY A 190 5.41 -26.18 -4.52
CA GLY A 190 4.94 -26.03 -3.14
C GLY A 190 5.67 -26.87 -2.08
N GLY A 191 6.65 -27.69 -2.47
CA GLY A 191 7.40 -28.53 -1.51
C GLY A 191 6.45 -29.35 -0.64
N ASP A 192 6.61 -29.23 0.68
CA ASP A 192 5.78 -29.92 1.67
C ASP A 192 4.32 -29.38 1.74
N PHE A 193 4.06 -28.19 1.20
CA PHE A 193 2.76 -27.52 1.19
C PHE A 193 2.31 -27.14 -0.23
N PRO A 194 1.99 -28.12 -1.08
CA PRO A 194 1.68 -27.89 -2.50
C PRO A 194 0.34 -27.20 -2.73
N SER A 195 -0.52 -27.11 -1.74
CA SER A 195 -1.83 -26.46 -1.86
C SER A 195 -2.41 -25.99 -0.54
N ILE A 196 -3.32 -25.00 -0.64
CA ILE A 196 -4.18 -24.55 0.44
C ILE A 196 -5.62 -24.84 0.02
N SER A 197 -6.41 -25.41 0.94
CA SER A 197 -7.84 -25.65 0.71
C SER A 197 -8.67 -24.84 1.71
N TYR A 198 -9.81 -24.32 1.26
CA TYR A 198 -10.73 -23.55 2.07
C TYR A 198 -12.12 -24.19 2.08
N LEU A 199 -12.74 -24.21 3.24
CA LEU A 199 -14.11 -24.67 3.43
C LEU A 199 -15.01 -23.48 3.78
N TYR A 200 -16.18 -23.41 3.13
CA TYR A 200 -17.17 -22.37 3.34
C TYR A 200 -18.53 -22.95 3.70
N THR A 201 -19.30 -22.22 4.50
CA THR A 201 -20.73 -22.47 4.67
C THR A 201 -21.48 -22.12 3.37
N ALA A 202 -22.74 -22.54 3.27
CA ALA A 202 -23.61 -22.17 2.14
C ALA A 202 -23.82 -20.65 1.98
N THR A 203 -23.62 -19.88 3.04
CA THR A 203 -23.69 -18.42 3.03
C THR A 203 -22.37 -17.74 2.75
N GLY A 204 -21.31 -18.49 2.41
CA GLY A 204 -20.00 -17.96 2.06
C GLY A 204 -19.08 -17.62 3.25
N LYS A 205 -19.46 -17.96 4.48
CA LYS A 205 -18.57 -17.77 5.63
C LYS A 205 -17.47 -18.83 5.61
N LYS A 206 -16.19 -18.39 5.62
CA LYS A 206 -15.03 -19.28 5.72
C LYS A 206 -14.99 -19.96 7.11
N VAL A 207 -14.82 -21.28 7.15
CA VAL A 207 -14.77 -22.10 8.37
C VAL A 207 -13.49 -22.89 8.54
N ALA A 208 -12.74 -23.15 7.45
CA ALA A 208 -11.40 -23.73 7.45
C ALA A 208 -10.63 -23.26 6.22
#